data_40c1deb42e0be4115d26173221c73334
#
_entry.id   40c1deb42e0be4115d26173221c73334
#
_cell.length_a   1.000
_cell.length_b   1.000
_cell.length_c   1.000
_cell.angle_alpha   90.00
_cell.angle_beta   90.00
_cell.angle_gamma   90.00
#
_symmetry.space_group_name_H-M   'P 1'
#
loop_
_entity.id
_entity.type
_entity.pdbx_description
1 polymer ?
#
loop_
_entity_poly.entity_id
_entity_poly.type
_entity_poly.pdbx_seq_one_letter_code
_entity_poly.pdbx_strand_id
1 'polypeptide(L)'
;MKMDSQTLDGDITLIRLDGRLDIEGAQTLDQPFTYLTSTHSARIAVDLSGVSFVASIGIRTLLAGARGQASRGGKLVLFGAQPMVLRVLQTAGVDQLLTLCADLDTARAALDA
;
A
#
# COMPACT_ATOMS: atom_id res chain seq x y z
N MET A 1 14.68 -1.43 0.28
CA MET A 1 13.30 -1.29 -0.24
C MET A 1 13.32 -0.45 -1.50
N LYS A 2 12.75 -0.99 -2.54
CA LYS A 2 12.58 -0.27 -3.80
C LYS A 2 11.11 0.07 -3.97
N MET A 3 10.84 1.23 -4.52
CA MET A 3 9.48 1.65 -4.85
C MET A 3 9.47 2.19 -6.27
N ASP A 4 8.52 1.75 -7.07
CA ASP A 4 8.22 2.42 -8.33
C ASP A 4 6.72 2.65 -8.43
N SER A 5 6.32 3.54 -9.33
CA SER A 5 4.92 3.86 -9.53
C SER A 5 4.63 4.07 -11.00
N GLN A 6 3.40 3.77 -11.39
CA GLN A 6 2.91 4.04 -12.74
C GLN A 6 1.42 4.30 -12.70
N THR A 7 0.93 5.02 -13.70
CA THR A 7 -0.50 5.27 -13.85
C THR A 7 -1.08 4.20 -14.78
N LEU A 8 -2.14 3.54 -14.32
CA LEU A 8 -2.87 2.55 -15.08
C LEU A 8 -4.10 3.20 -15.73
N ASP A 9 -4.75 2.46 -16.63
CA ASP A 9 -6.01 2.87 -17.21
C ASP A 9 -7.04 3.17 -16.11
N GLY A 10 -7.82 4.23 -16.28
CA GLY A 10 -8.80 4.66 -15.30
C GLY A 10 -8.23 5.52 -14.19
N ASP A 11 -7.04 6.10 -14.40
CA ASP A 11 -6.36 6.99 -13.46
C ASP A 11 -6.07 6.33 -12.11
N ILE A 12 -5.74 5.04 -12.12
CA ILE A 12 -5.28 4.33 -10.95
C ILE A 12 -3.76 4.43 -10.88
N THR A 13 -3.24 4.85 -9.73
CA THR A 13 -1.80 4.84 -9.47
C THR A 13 -1.42 3.49 -8.88
N LEU A 14 -0.55 2.77 -9.56
CA LEU A 14 0.02 1.52 -9.07
C LEU A 14 1.36 1.84 -8.42
N ILE A 15 1.52 1.47 -7.15
CA ILE A 15 2.80 1.58 -6.44
C ILE A 15 3.29 0.16 -6.18
N ARG A 16 4.49 -0.16 -6.67
CA ARG A 16 5.13 -1.46 -6.41
C ARG A 16 6.20 -1.30 -5.36
N LEU A 17 6.16 -2.13 -4.36
CA LEU A 17 7.17 -2.21 -3.31
C LEU A 17 7.92 -3.52 -3.43
N ASP A 18 9.25 -3.46 -3.29
CA ASP A 18 10.11 -4.63 -3.42
C ASP A 18 11.19 -4.59 -2.34
N GLY A 19 11.28 -5.67 -1.57
CA GLY A 19 12.29 -5.81 -0.54
C GLY A 19 11.70 -6.04 0.83
N ARG A 20 12.45 -5.63 1.85
CA ARG A 20 12.07 -5.80 3.26
C ARG A 20 11.53 -4.48 3.80
N LEU A 21 10.33 -4.52 4.33
CA LEU A 21 9.71 -3.36 4.96
C LEU A 21 10.01 -3.39 6.47
N ASP A 22 11.30 -3.36 6.79
CA ASP A 22 11.84 -3.25 8.14
C ASP A 22 12.10 -1.76 8.46
N ILE A 23 12.87 -1.48 9.50
CA ILE A 23 13.15 -0.10 9.91
C ILE A 23 13.82 0.68 8.77
N GLU A 24 14.86 0.11 8.16
CA GLU A 24 15.56 0.77 7.04
C GLU A 24 14.67 0.92 5.83
N GLY A 25 13.90 -0.13 5.50
CA GLY A 25 12.97 -0.09 4.39
C GLY A 25 11.89 0.96 4.57
N ALA A 26 11.35 1.08 5.77
CA ALA A 26 10.35 2.09 6.08
C ALA A 26 10.92 3.49 5.97
N GLN A 27 12.15 3.72 6.45
CA GLN A 27 12.81 5.02 6.35
C GLN A 27 13.05 5.42 4.89
N THR A 28 13.50 4.45 4.07
CA THR A 28 13.71 4.68 2.64
C THR A 28 12.41 5.00 1.92
N LEU A 29 11.33 4.31 2.29
CA LEU A 29 10.04 4.43 1.66
C LEU A 29 9.30 5.71 2.05
N ASP A 30 9.51 6.21 3.26
CA ASP A 30 8.63 7.21 3.88
C ASP A 30 8.42 8.45 3.00
N GLN A 31 9.48 9.10 2.55
CA GLN A 31 9.37 10.32 1.75
C GLN A 31 8.65 10.11 0.41
N PRO A 32 9.10 9.19 -0.46
CA PRO A 32 8.44 9.02 -1.75
C PRO A 32 7.02 8.50 -1.61
N PHE A 33 6.75 7.64 -0.64
CA PHE A 33 5.42 7.10 -0.43
C PHE A 33 4.46 8.20 0.09
N THR A 34 4.92 8.98 1.06
CA THR A 34 4.15 10.11 1.58
C THR A 34 3.85 11.13 0.48
N TYR A 35 4.83 11.40 -0.38
CA TYR A 35 4.62 12.31 -1.51
C TYR A 35 3.47 11.84 -2.39
N LEU A 36 3.47 10.55 -2.77
CA LEU A 36 2.44 10.01 -3.64
C LEU A 36 1.08 9.88 -2.97
N THR A 37 1.05 9.68 -1.66
CA THR A 37 -0.21 9.39 -0.96
C THR A 37 -0.82 10.59 -0.24
N SER A 38 -0.06 11.66 -0.03
CA SER A 38 -0.51 12.76 0.83
C SER A 38 -0.51 14.13 0.16
N THR A 39 -0.24 14.22 -1.14
CA THR A 39 -0.19 15.52 -1.84
C THR A 39 -1.45 15.80 -2.65
N HIS A 40 -2.21 14.79 -3.04
CA HIS A 40 -3.43 14.97 -3.82
C HIS A 40 -4.32 13.75 -3.69
N SER A 41 -5.59 13.90 -4.05
CA SER A 41 -6.55 12.80 -4.09
C SER A 41 -6.22 11.86 -5.25
N ALA A 42 -6.25 10.56 -5.00
CA ALA A 42 -5.97 9.55 -6.01
C ALA A 42 -6.62 8.23 -5.64
N ARG A 43 -6.67 7.31 -6.61
CA ARG A 43 -7.01 5.91 -6.39
C ARG A 43 -5.70 5.14 -6.51
N ILE A 44 -5.26 4.54 -5.41
CA ILE A 44 -3.93 3.94 -5.31
C ILE A 44 -4.03 2.45 -4.99
N ALA A 45 -3.38 1.63 -5.81
CA ALA A 45 -3.20 0.21 -5.55
C ALA A 45 -1.72 -0.03 -5.22
N VAL A 46 -1.44 -0.61 -4.05
CA VAL A 46 -0.07 -0.90 -3.61
C VAL A 46 0.17 -2.40 -3.75
N ASP A 47 1.13 -2.75 -4.60
CA ASP A 47 1.53 -4.12 -4.86
C ASP A 47 2.57 -4.56 -3.83
N LEU A 48 2.21 -5.54 -3.01
CA LEU A 48 3.07 -6.08 -1.97
C LEU A 48 3.72 -7.40 -2.37
N SER A 49 3.55 -7.86 -3.61
CA SER A 49 4.05 -9.18 -4.03
C SER A 49 5.57 -9.30 -3.93
N GLY A 50 6.29 -8.21 -4.03
CA GLY A 50 7.74 -8.16 -3.88
C GLY A 50 8.23 -7.93 -2.44
N VAL A 51 7.32 -7.81 -1.48
CA VAL A 51 7.68 -7.56 -0.08
C VAL A 51 7.85 -8.89 0.65
N SER A 52 9.06 -9.14 1.15
CA SER A 52 9.39 -10.41 1.80
C SER A 52 9.24 -10.37 3.32
N PHE A 53 9.12 -9.19 3.91
CA PHE A 53 9.04 -9.01 5.36
C PHE A 53 8.41 -7.65 5.68
N VAL A 54 7.57 -7.59 6.71
CA VAL A 54 7.00 -6.34 7.17
C VAL A 54 7.08 -6.26 8.70
N ALA A 55 7.60 -5.13 9.19
CA ALA A 55 7.66 -4.82 10.63
C ALA A 55 6.60 -3.77 10.97
N SER A 56 6.37 -3.55 12.26
CA SER A 56 5.35 -2.60 12.75
C SER A 56 5.53 -1.20 12.18
N ILE A 57 6.76 -0.75 12.02
CA ILE A 57 7.02 0.58 11.45
C ILE A 57 6.60 0.65 9.98
N GLY A 58 6.76 -0.44 9.22
CA GLY A 58 6.30 -0.52 7.85
C GLY A 58 4.77 -0.51 7.75
N ILE A 59 4.11 -1.21 8.66
CA ILE A 59 2.64 -1.18 8.75
C ILE A 59 2.16 0.25 8.99
N ARG A 60 2.83 0.97 9.89
CA ARG A 60 2.49 2.37 10.18
C ARG A 60 2.60 3.25 8.94
N THR A 61 3.65 3.05 8.13
CA THR A 61 3.83 3.79 6.88
C THR A 61 2.68 3.53 5.92
N LEU A 62 2.29 2.27 5.74
CA LEU A 62 1.18 1.90 4.86
C LEU A 62 -0.14 2.49 5.34
N LEU A 63 -0.42 2.42 6.65
CA LEU A 63 -1.64 2.98 7.23
C LEU A 63 -1.68 4.50 7.10
N ALA A 64 -0.56 5.17 7.27
CA ALA A 64 -0.48 6.62 7.10
C ALA A 64 -0.83 7.03 5.68
N GLY A 65 -0.38 6.26 4.68
CA GLY A 65 -0.74 6.50 3.29
C GLY A 65 -2.23 6.34 3.04
N ALA A 66 -2.82 5.28 3.60
CA ALA A 66 -4.26 5.05 3.46
C ALA A 66 -5.08 6.17 4.11
N ARG A 67 -4.68 6.63 5.29
CA ARG A 67 -5.35 7.75 5.97
C ARG A 67 -5.20 9.05 5.19
N GLY A 68 -4.02 9.28 4.62
CA GLY A 68 -3.76 10.45 3.80
C GLY A 68 -4.70 10.53 2.61
N GLN A 69 -4.96 9.41 1.95
CA GLN A 69 -5.90 9.35 0.85
C GLN A 69 -7.34 9.51 1.32
N ALA A 70 -7.71 8.82 2.39
CA ALA A 70 -9.08 8.91 2.92
C ALA A 70 -9.43 10.37 3.29
N SER A 71 -8.50 11.11 3.87
CA SER A 71 -8.74 12.50 4.26
C SER A 71 -8.85 13.44 3.06
N ARG A 72 -8.39 13.01 1.88
CA ARG A 72 -8.45 13.79 0.64
C ARG A 72 -9.55 13.34 -0.32
N GLY A 73 -10.38 12.39 0.11
CA GLY A 73 -11.43 11.84 -0.74
C GLY A 73 -10.95 10.78 -1.73
N GLY A 74 -9.69 10.35 -1.62
CA GLY A 74 -9.15 9.25 -2.42
C GLY A 74 -9.27 7.93 -1.69
N LYS A 75 -8.62 6.90 -2.23
CA LYS A 75 -8.64 5.56 -1.63
C LYS A 75 -7.33 4.84 -1.95
N LEU A 76 -6.82 4.11 -0.97
CA LEU A 76 -5.63 3.27 -1.13
C LEU A 76 -5.98 1.86 -0.68
N VAL A 77 -5.64 0.87 -1.52
CA VAL A 77 -5.78 -0.55 -1.20
C VAL A 77 -4.45 -1.25 -1.35
N LEU A 78 -4.26 -2.34 -0.62
CA LEU A 78 -3.08 -3.21 -0.72
C LEU A 78 -3.47 -4.49 -1.43
N PHE A 79 -2.57 -5.06 -2.23
CA PHE A 79 -2.86 -6.35 -2.87
C PHE A 79 -1.60 -7.18 -3.05
N GLY A 80 -1.81 -8.48 -3.25
CA GLY A 80 -0.75 -9.40 -3.64
C GLY A 80 0.23 -9.78 -2.54
N ALA A 81 -0.10 -9.54 -1.27
CA ALA A 81 0.80 -9.86 -0.17
C ALA A 81 1.15 -11.35 -0.14
N GLN A 82 2.44 -11.67 0.04
CA GLN A 82 2.88 -13.04 0.25
C GLN A 82 2.23 -13.59 1.53
N PRO A 83 2.05 -14.93 1.64
CA PRO A 83 1.30 -15.50 2.77
C PRO A 83 1.79 -15.06 4.15
N MET A 84 3.10 -15.00 4.38
CA MET A 84 3.63 -14.57 5.67
C MET A 84 3.34 -13.11 5.94
N VAL A 85 3.47 -12.26 4.93
CA VAL A 85 3.19 -10.82 5.03
C VAL A 85 1.70 -10.61 5.28
N LEU A 86 0.85 -11.31 4.54
CA LEU A 86 -0.60 -11.24 4.73
C LEU A 86 -0.99 -11.60 6.15
N ARG A 87 -0.41 -12.66 6.70
CA ARG A 87 -0.68 -13.09 8.07
C ARG A 87 -0.31 -12.00 9.09
N VAL A 88 0.85 -11.37 8.90
CA VAL A 88 1.28 -10.28 9.79
C VAL A 88 0.30 -9.11 9.72
N LEU A 89 -0.11 -8.73 8.52
CA LEU A 89 -1.08 -7.64 8.33
C LEU A 89 -2.42 -7.95 8.99
N GLN A 90 -2.92 -9.18 8.83
CA GLN A 90 -4.17 -9.60 9.44
C GLN A 90 -4.07 -9.65 10.96
N THR A 91 -2.98 -10.19 11.49
CA THR A 91 -2.75 -10.26 12.94
C THR A 91 -2.67 -8.87 13.56
N ALA A 92 -2.10 -7.92 12.85
CA ALA A 92 -2.00 -6.52 13.30
C ALA A 92 -3.31 -5.74 13.11
N GLY A 93 -4.35 -6.35 12.53
CA GLY A 93 -5.64 -5.71 12.34
C GLY A 93 -5.70 -4.76 11.16
N VAL A 94 -4.75 -4.82 10.24
CA VAL A 94 -4.70 -3.93 9.08
C VAL A 94 -5.94 -4.09 8.20
N ASP A 95 -6.45 -5.32 8.06
CA ASP A 95 -7.64 -5.63 7.28
C ASP A 95 -8.91 -4.99 7.85
N GLN A 96 -8.88 -4.52 9.09
CA GLN A 96 -9.98 -3.77 9.70
C GLN A 96 -9.89 -2.28 9.37
N LEU A 97 -8.74 -1.80 8.94
CA LEU A 97 -8.46 -0.39 8.73
C LEU A 97 -8.37 0.00 7.25
N LEU A 98 -8.03 -0.95 6.39
CA LEU A 98 -7.98 -0.73 4.95
C LEU A 98 -8.24 -2.05 4.22
N THR A 99 -8.47 -1.97 2.91
CA THR A 99 -8.82 -3.12 2.10
C THR A 99 -7.57 -3.88 1.67
N LEU A 100 -7.54 -5.18 1.93
CA LEU A 100 -6.53 -6.11 1.42
C LEU A 100 -7.15 -6.95 0.32
N CYS A 101 -6.51 -6.96 -0.86
CA CYS A 101 -7.00 -7.68 -2.03
C CYS A 101 -6.00 -8.76 -2.43
N ALA A 102 -6.49 -9.80 -3.13
CA ALA A 102 -5.63 -10.90 -3.55
C ALA A 102 -4.75 -10.51 -4.74
N ASP A 103 -5.29 -9.72 -5.66
CA ASP A 103 -4.63 -9.39 -6.92
C ASP A 103 -5.03 -8.00 -7.40
N LEU A 104 -4.46 -7.60 -8.54
CA LEU A 104 -4.73 -6.29 -9.12
C LEU A 104 -6.19 -6.14 -9.56
N ASP A 105 -6.79 -7.19 -10.10
CA ASP A 105 -8.17 -7.11 -10.57
C ASP A 105 -9.13 -6.81 -9.43
N THR A 106 -8.99 -7.51 -8.29
CA THR A 106 -9.80 -7.24 -7.12
C THR A 106 -9.49 -5.88 -6.50
N ALA A 107 -8.23 -5.45 -6.56
CA ALA A 107 -7.85 -4.11 -6.12
C ALA A 107 -8.53 -3.02 -6.95
N ARG A 108 -8.55 -3.17 -8.28
CA ARG A 108 -9.21 -2.23 -9.18
C ARG A 108 -10.71 -2.16 -8.87
N ALA A 109 -11.35 -3.30 -8.68
CA ALA A 109 -12.77 -3.36 -8.33
C ALA A 109 -13.04 -2.64 -7.00
N ALA A 110 -12.19 -2.83 -6.00
CA ALA A 110 -12.31 -2.16 -4.71
C ALA A 110 -12.15 -0.63 -4.83
N LEU A 111 -11.27 -0.17 -5.72
CA LEU A 111 -11.06 1.25 -5.96
C LEU A 111 -12.21 1.91 -6.71
N ASP A 112 -12.94 1.15 -7.50
CA ASP A 112 -14.09 1.64 -8.26
C ASP A 112 -15.40 1.60 -7.48
N ALA A 113 -15.37 0.99 -6.30
CA ALA A 113 -16.56 0.84 -5.47
C ALA A 113 -16.96 2.13 -4.75
#